data_45760ffb47294ee38d9187a8f343cab5
#
_entry.id   45760ffb47294ee38d9187a8f343cab5
#
_cell.length_a   1.000
_cell.length_b   1.000
_cell.length_c   1.000
_cell.angle_alpha   90.00
_cell.angle_beta   90.00
_cell.angle_gamma   90.00
#
_symmetry.space_group_name_H-M   'P 1'
#
loop_
_entity.id
_entity.type
_entity.pdbx_description
1 polymer ?
#
loop_
_entity_poly.entity_id
_entity_poly.type
_entity_poly.pdbx_seq_one_letter_code
_entity_poly.pdbx_strand_id
1 'polypeptide(L)'
;VRAAEQGVELVKADYRPTVGLVAVAATGSASLNMNSAIQTNPHTKGNAVFLGMSVPIYDGGLRRHRLYSAESRAQAARDLLQQTKQTALQEIHFAANALRTALEAYEASEELLAAATLTYEAAQESYEVGLTSMILATETANGLLDATQAHATAHAAVLTASANLAFVMGQIDAAQVLTE
;
A
#
# COMPACT_ATOMS: atom_id res chain seq x y z
N VAL A 1 10.18 -7.11 4.35
CA VAL A 1 11.53 -7.69 4.19
C VAL A 1 12.08 -8.11 5.55
N ARG A 2 12.28 -7.21 6.51
CA ARG A 2 12.86 -7.53 7.83
C ARG A 2 12.19 -8.73 8.53
N ALA A 3 10.86 -8.81 8.52
CA ALA A 3 10.13 -9.94 9.12
C ALA A 3 10.47 -11.28 8.45
N ALA A 4 10.62 -11.30 7.12
CA ALA A 4 11.00 -12.50 6.38
C ALA A 4 12.47 -12.92 6.66
N GLU A 5 13.37 -11.95 6.80
CA GLU A 5 14.77 -12.19 7.17
C GLU A 5 14.90 -12.75 8.60
N GLN A 6 14.13 -12.21 9.55
CA GLN A 6 14.04 -12.77 10.91
C GLN A 6 13.45 -14.19 10.90
N GLY A 7 12.53 -14.49 9.97
CA GLY A 7 12.01 -15.84 9.75
C GLY A 7 13.10 -16.84 9.34
N VAL A 8 14.09 -16.42 8.55
CA VAL A 8 15.25 -17.25 8.22
C VAL A 8 16.11 -17.54 9.44
N GLU A 9 16.38 -16.51 10.26
CA GLU A 9 17.17 -16.69 11.49
C GLU A 9 16.45 -17.59 12.51
N LEU A 10 15.12 -17.52 12.58
CA LEU A 10 14.31 -18.38 13.41
C LEU A 10 14.45 -19.87 12.99
N VAL A 11 14.38 -20.15 11.68
CA VAL A 11 14.58 -21.52 11.16
C VAL A 11 16.03 -21.99 11.34
N LYS A 12 17.04 -21.10 11.24
CA LYS A 12 18.43 -21.43 11.57
C LYS A 12 18.59 -21.80 13.03
N ALA A 13 17.79 -21.23 13.94
CA ALA A 13 17.82 -21.57 15.35
C ALA A 13 17.39 -23.03 15.60
N ASP A 14 16.57 -23.66 14.73
CA ASP A 14 16.19 -25.07 14.82
C ASP A 14 17.39 -26.04 14.69
N TYR A 15 18.54 -25.56 14.20
CA TYR A 15 19.77 -26.34 14.14
C TYR A 15 20.57 -26.29 15.45
N ARG A 16 20.20 -25.41 16.40
CA ARG A 16 20.89 -25.26 17.68
C ARG A 16 20.28 -26.19 18.72
N PRO A 17 21.07 -26.63 19.73
CA PRO A 17 20.50 -27.34 20.88
C PRO A 17 19.43 -26.52 21.59
N THR A 18 18.32 -27.14 21.91
CA THR A 18 17.28 -26.53 22.76
C THR A 18 17.46 -26.99 24.20
N VAL A 19 17.46 -26.04 25.13
CA VAL A 19 17.51 -26.30 26.57
C VAL A 19 16.17 -25.92 27.18
N GLY A 20 15.54 -26.85 27.89
CA GLY A 20 14.25 -26.65 28.49
C GLY A 20 14.27 -27.04 29.98
N LEU A 21 13.55 -26.29 30.80
CA LEU A 21 13.25 -26.63 32.20
C LEU A 21 11.80 -27.11 32.25
N VAL A 22 11.60 -28.34 32.76
CA VAL A 22 10.29 -28.95 32.94
C VAL A 22 10.05 -29.21 34.42
N ALA A 23 9.04 -28.54 34.97
CA ALA A 23 8.55 -28.82 36.30
C ALA A 23 7.28 -29.68 36.21
N VAL A 24 7.28 -30.83 36.89
CA VAL A 24 6.13 -31.73 36.91
C VAL A 24 5.65 -31.85 38.37
N ALA A 25 4.38 -31.60 38.59
CA ALA A 25 3.71 -31.88 39.83
C ALA A 25 2.68 -33.00 39.59
N ALA A 26 2.86 -34.14 40.20
CA ALA A 26 1.93 -35.27 40.09
C ALA A 26 1.31 -35.60 41.47
N THR A 27 -0.02 -35.71 41.48
CA THR A 27 -0.75 -36.27 42.64
C THR A 27 -1.48 -37.52 42.15
N GLY A 28 -1.14 -38.65 42.73
CA GLY A 28 -1.77 -39.94 42.39
C GLY A 28 -2.19 -40.70 43.62
N SER A 29 -3.37 -41.31 43.57
CA SER A 29 -3.80 -42.33 44.55
C SER A 29 -3.81 -43.68 43.83
N ALA A 30 -2.92 -44.60 44.21
CA ALA A 30 -2.93 -45.95 43.75
C ALA A 30 -3.51 -46.85 44.84
N SER A 31 -4.64 -47.54 44.58
CA SER A 31 -5.17 -48.58 45.45
C SER A 31 -4.66 -49.93 44.98
N LEU A 32 -3.75 -50.54 45.74
CA LEU A 32 -3.35 -51.91 45.54
C LEU A 32 -4.18 -52.82 46.45
N ASN A 33 -5.12 -53.55 45.84
CA ASN A 33 -5.91 -54.60 46.52
C ASN A 33 -5.14 -55.89 46.46
N MET A 34 -4.32 -56.18 47.50
CA MET A 34 -3.67 -57.45 47.67
C MET A 34 -4.33 -58.14 48.86
N ASN A 35 -5.31 -59.02 48.54
CA ASN A 35 -5.96 -59.98 49.43
C ASN A 35 -6.38 -59.45 50.80
N SER A 36 -7.57 -58.99 50.91
CA SER A 36 -8.44 -58.78 52.12
C SER A 36 -7.91 -58.27 53.43
N ALA A 37 -6.62 -58.11 53.69
CA ALA A 37 -6.07 -57.80 54.99
C ALA A 37 -5.25 -56.50 55.08
N ILE A 38 -4.78 -55.96 54.03
CA ILE A 38 -3.96 -54.71 54.05
C ILE A 38 -4.43 -53.77 52.93
N GLN A 39 -5.26 -52.79 53.24
CA GLN A 39 -5.53 -51.65 52.41
C GLN A 39 -4.48 -50.56 52.67
N THR A 40 -3.49 -50.46 51.84
CA THR A 40 -2.59 -49.31 51.80
C THR A 40 -3.05 -48.39 50.68
N ASN A 41 -3.52 -47.22 51.03
CA ASN A 41 -3.76 -46.08 50.09
C ASN A 41 -2.54 -45.16 50.14
N PRO A 42 -1.48 -45.38 49.40
CA PRO A 42 -0.39 -44.46 49.32
C PRO A 42 -0.81 -43.25 48.50
N HIS A 43 -1.09 -42.13 49.16
CA HIS A 43 -1.20 -40.83 48.50
C HIS A 43 0.23 -40.38 48.17
N THR A 44 0.63 -40.63 46.97
CA THR A 44 1.95 -40.18 46.48
C THR A 44 1.80 -38.78 45.88
N LYS A 45 2.40 -37.80 46.55
CA LYS A 45 2.61 -36.46 45.96
C LYS A 45 4.07 -36.35 45.56
N GLY A 46 4.32 -36.16 44.29
CA GLY A 46 5.68 -36.00 43.78
C GLY A 46 5.81 -34.69 42.99
N ASN A 47 6.83 -33.93 43.33
CA ASN A 47 7.26 -32.76 42.55
C ASN A 47 8.65 -33.07 42.01
N ALA A 48 8.85 -32.85 40.71
CA ALA A 48 10.15 -33.04 40.08
C ALA A 48 10.42 -31.86 39.11
N VAL A 49 11.68 -31.46 39.12
CA VAL A 49 12.19 -30.44 38.14
C VAL A 49 13.27 -31.09 37.31
N PHE A 50 13.11 -31.07 36.05
CA PHE A 50 14.05 -31.63 35.06
C PHE A 50 14.63 -30.54 34.20
N LEU A 51 15.95 -30.55 34.04
CA LEU A 51 16.64 -29.79 32.98
C LEU A 51 16.89 -30.75 31.82
N GLY A 52 16.30 -30.46 30.69
CA GLY A 52 16.45 -31.26 29.45
C GLY A 52 17.18 -30.47 28.37
N MET A 53 18.06 -31.16 27.66
CA MET A 53 18.69 -30.66 26.43
C MET A 53 18.32 -31.58 25.29
N SER A 54 17.84 -31.00 24.18
CA SER A 54 17.50 -31.74 22.96
C SER A 54 18.36 -31.25 21.81
N VAL A 55 19.03 -32.23 21.16
CA VAL A 55 19.84 -31.98 19.95
C VAL A 55 19.30 -32.91 18.85
N PRO A 56 18.66 -32.35 17.82
CA PRO A 56 18.19 -33.19 16.73
C PRO A 56 19.37 -33.61 15.83
N ILE A 57 19.67 -34.91 15.77
CA ILE A 57 20.79 -35.45 15.01
C ILE A 57 20.42 -35.70 13.54
N TYR A 58 19.22 -36.23 13.30
CA TYR A 58 18.73 -36.55 11.96
C TYR A 58 17.22 -36.37 11.86
N ASP A 59 16.75 -35.70 10.80
CA ASP A 59 15.34 -35.37 10.58
C ASP A 59 14.88 -35.63 9.13
N GLY A 60 15.60 -36.45 8.38
CA GLY A 60 15.27 -36.74 6.98
C GLY A 60 15.37 -35.53 6.04
N GLY A 61 16.09 -34.47 6.45
CA GLY A 61 16.25 -33.23 5.66
C GLY A 61 15.17 -32.20 5.86
N LEU A 62 14.25 -32.40 6.81
CA LEU A 62 13.12 -31.46 7.10
C LEU A 62 13.61 -30.04 7.38
N ARG A 63 14.64 -29.89 8.24
CA ARG A 63 15.22 -28.57 8.57
C ARG A 63 15.83 -27.89 7.37
N ARG A 64 16.53 -28.64 6.51
CA ARG A 64 17.12 -28.09 5.28
C ARG A 64 16.04 -27.54 4.35
N HIS A 65 14.93 -28.28 4.15
CA HIS A 65 13.83 -27.82 3.30
C HIS A 65 13.07 -26.66 3.92
N ARG A 66 12.94 -26.60 5.25
CA ARG A 66 12.38 -25.44 5.96
C ARG A 66 13.25 -24.21 5.78
N LEU A 67 14.58 -24.35 5.90
CA LEU A 67 15.52 -23.26 5.68
C LEU A 67 15.42 -22.73 4.23
N TYR A 68 15.46 -23.62 3.26
CA TYR A 68 15.30 -23.27 1.84
C TYR A 68 13.97 -22.53 1.58
N SER A 69 12.89 -23.02 2.16
CA SER A 69 11.57 -22.35 2.07
C SER A 69 11.59 -20.95 2.70
N ALA A 70 12.24 -20.79 3.86
CA ALA A 70 12.34 -19.48 4.53
C ALA A 70 13.22 -18.51 3.72
N GLU A 71 14.34 -18.96 3.16
CA GLU A 71 15.20 -18.17 2.28
C GLU A 71 14.49 -17.75 1.00
N SER A 72 13.73 -18.65 0.38
CA SER A 72 12.90 -18.32 -0.80
C SER A 72 11.83 -17.28 -0.48
N ARG A 73 11.21 -17.36 0.70
CA ARG A 73 10.24 -16.32 1.15
C ARG A 73 10.92 -14.97 1.41
N ALA A 74 12.13 -14.97 1.97
CA ALA A 74 12.89 -13.76 2.18
C ALA A 74 13.28 -13.13 0.83
N GLN A 75 13.68 -13.93 -0.15
CA GLN A 75 13.97 -13.46 -1.50
C GLN A 75 12.71 -12.87 -2.16
N ALA A 76 11.58 -13.59 -2.13
CA ALA A 76 10.30 -13.08 -2.67
C ALA A 76 9.88 -11.76 -2.03
N ALA A 77 10.12 -11.58 -0.72
CA ALA A 77 9.84 -10.31 -0.04
C ALA A 77 10.76 -9.16 -0.50
N ARG A 78 12.02 -9.45 -0.87
CA ARG A 78 12.93 -8.45 -1.45
C ARG A 78 12.50 -8.06 -2.87
N ASP A 79 12.12 -9.04 -3.67
CA ASP A 79 11.65 -8.82 -5.05
C ASP A 79 10.35 -8.02 -5.05
N LEU A 80 9.43 -8.30 -4.12
CA LEU A 80 8.21 -7.52 -3.93
C LEU A 80 8.51 -6.07 -3.53
N LEU A 81 9.49 -5.84 -2.63
CA LEU A 81 9.91 -4.48 -2.30
C LEU A 81 10.46 -3.75 -3.52
N GLN A 82 11.27 -4.41 -4.35
CA GLN A 82 11.79 -3.82 -5.57
C GLN A 82 10.67 -3.48 -6.55
N GLN A 83 9.73 -4.39 -6.75
CA GLN A 83 8.54 -4.15 -7.57
C GLN A 83 7.73 -2.95 -7.06
N THR A 84 7.44 -2.89 -5.75
CA THR A 84 6.71 -1.76 -5.16
C THR A 84 7.42 -0.43 -5.38
N LYS A 85 8.75 -0.39 -5.25
CA LYS A 85 9.54 0.82 -5.55
C LYS A 85 9.43 1.24 -7.02
N GLN A 86 9.48 0.27 -7.95
CA GLN A 86 9.35 0.57 -9.37
C GLN A 86 7.94 1.09 -9.72
N THR A 87 6.90 0.47 -9.15
CA THR A 87 5.52 0.95 -9.32
C THR A 87 5.35 2.37 -8.80
N ALA A 88 5.85 2.67 -7.60
CA ALA A 88 5.77 4.02 -7.04
C ALA A 88 6.50 5.06 -7.91
N LEU A 89 7.66 4.73 -8.47
CA LEU A 89 8.36 5.62 -9.40
C LEU A 89 7.56 5.84 -10.69
N GLN A 90 6.92 4.79 -11.22
CA GLN A 90 6.05 4.91 -12.39
C GLN A 90 4.85 5.81 -12.12
N GLU A 91 4.19 5.65 -10.96
CA GLU A 91 3.05 6.49 -10.54
C GLU A 91 3.44 7.97 -10.45
N ILE A 92 4.61 8.29 -9.87
CA ILE A 92 5.13 9.65 -9.81
C ILE A 92 5.35 10.22 -11.23
N HIS A 93 5.96 9.44 -12.12
CA HIS A 93 6.18 9.88 -13.50
C HIS A 93 4.88 10.10 -14.26
N PHE A 94 3.88 9.24 -14.07
CA PHE A 94 2.55 9.42 -14.68
C PHE A 94 1.86 10.67 -14.15
N ALA A 95 1.88 10.89 -12.85
CA ALA A 95 1.28 12.08 -12.23
C ALA A 95 1.98 13.37 -12.70
N ALA A 96 3.32 13.37 -12.78
CA ALA A 96 4.09 14.51 -13.27
C ALA A 96 3.80 14.83 -14.74
N ASN A 97 3.70 13.80 -15.60
CA ASN A 97 3.34 13.98 -17.00
C ASN A 97 1.90 14.46 -17.17
N ALA A 98 0.96 13.94 -16.36
CA ALA A 98 -0.43 14.40 -16.37
C ALA A 98 -0.54 15.89 -15.99
N LEU A 99 0.22 16.33 -14.98
CA LEU A 99 0.26 17.74 -14.60
C LEU A 99 0.83 18.60 -15.75
N ARG A 100 1.93 18.17 -16.37
CA ARG A 100 2.51 18.91 -17.49
C ARG A 100 1.53 19.05 -18.65
N THR A 101 0.86 17.95 -19.04
CA THR A 101 -0.16 17.99 -20.10
C THR A 101 -1.34 18.90 -19.74
N ALA A 102 -1.76 18.90 -18.47
CA ALA A 102 -2.83 19.78 -18.00
C ALA A 102 -2.42 21.27 -18.05
N LEU A 103 -1.15 21.59 -17.72
CA LEU A 103 -0.62 22.95 -17.84
C LEU A 103 -0.55 23.41 -19.29
N GLU A 104 -0.04 22.57 -20.21
CA GLU A 104 -0.01 22.88 -21.65
C GLU A 104 -1.42 23.10 -22.21
N ALA A 105 -2.39 22.29 -21.77
CA ALA A 105 -3.80 22.48 -22.15
C ALA A 105 -4.41 23.76 -21.57
N TYR A 106 -4.01 24.15 -20.35
CA TYR A 106 -4.46 25.40 -19.74
C TYR A 106 -3.92 26.61 -20.50
N GLU A 107 -2.62 26.66 -20.81
CA GLU A 107 -2.01 27.72 -21.62
C GLU A 107 -2.70 27.85 -22.99
N ALA A 108 -2.91 26.72 -23.69
CA ALA A 108 -3.61 26.72 -24.98
C ALA A 108 -5.06 27.21 -24.85
N SER A 109 -5.76 26.88 -23.76
CA SER A 109 -7.13 27.38 -23.51
C SER A 109 -7.19 28.85 -23.18
N GLU A 110 -6.15 29.42 -22.58
CA GLU A 110 -6.03 30.86 -22.32
C GLU A 110 -5.89 31.64 -23.64
N GLU A 111 -5.02 31.14 -24.54
CA GLU A 111 -4.87 31.73 -25.88
C GLU A 111 -6.17 31.63 -26.71
N LEU A 112 -6.86 30.45 -26.62
CA LEU A 112 -8.14 30.25 -27.28
C LEU A 112 -9.20 31.24 -26.77
N LEU A 113 -9.29 31.44 -25.46
CA LEU A 113 -10.22 32.36 -24.83
C LEU A 113 -9.94 33.80 -25.28
N ALA A 114 -8.68 34.23 -25.31
CA ALA A 114 -8.28 35.54 -25.80
C ALA A 114 -8.67 35.76 -27.27
N ALA A 115 -8.40 34.77 -28.14
CA ALA A 115 -8.76 34.85 -29.55
C ALA A 115 -10.30 34.87 -29.77
N ALA A 116 -11.04 34.04 -29.01
CA ALA A 116 -12.50 34.01 -29.08
C ALA A 116 -13.13 35.32 -28.60
N THR A 117 -12.57 35.93 -27.55
CA THR A 117 -13.01 37.24 -27.02
C THR A 117 -12.84 38.33 -28.07
N LEU A 118 -11.66 38.43 -28.68
CA LEU A 118 -11.36 39.39 -29.72
C LEU A 118 -12.27 39.19 -30.95
N THR A 119 -12.51 37.95 -31.36
CA THR A 119 -13.39 37.65 -32.50
C THR A 119 -14.84 38.01 -32.21
N TYR A 120 -15.32 37.76 -31.00
CA TYR A 120 -16.66 38.11 -30.56
C TYR A 120 -16.83 39.64 -30.54
N GLU A 121 -15.90 40.41 -29.94
CA GLU A 121 -15.94 41.88 -29.90
C GLU A 121 -15.96 42.48 -31.32
N ALA A 122 -15.09 42.01 -32.22
CA ALA A 122 -15.05 42.48 -33.60
C ALA A 122 -16.35 42.15 -34.36
N ALA A 123 -16.94 40.98 -34.14
CA ALA A 123 -18.21 40.60 -34.74
C ALA A 123 -19.38 41.43 -34.22
N GLN A 124 -19.40 41.73 -32.93
CA GLN A 124 -20.42 42.54 -32.31
C GLN A 124 -20.35 43.99 -32.79
N GLU A 125 -19.17 44.61 -32.83
CA GLU A 125 -18.96 45.95 -33.39
C GLU A 125 -19.41 46.05 -34.86
N SER A 126 -19.03 45.02 -35.65
CA SER A 126 -19.45 44.95 -37.09
C SER A 126 -20.97 44.79 -37.23
N TYR A 127 -21.64 44.08 -36.33
CA TYR A 127 -23.09 43.94 -36.32
C TYR A 127 -23.80 45.28 -35.97
N GLU A 128 -23.30 46.00 -34.96
CA GLU A 128 -23.88 47.29 -34.53
C GLU A 128 -23.85 48.34 -35.67
N VAL A 129 -22.81 48.32 -36.49
CA VAL A 129 -22.72 49.22 -37.66
C VAL A 129 -23.36 48.66 -38.93
N GLY A 130 -24.00 47.48 -38.84
CA GLY A 130 -24.74 46.85 -39.96
C GLY A 130 -23.88 46.20 -41.01
N LEU A 131 -22.60 45.90 -40.74
CA LEU A 131 -21.65 45.29 -41.67
C LEU A 131 -21.71 43.76 -41.63
N THR A 132 -22.30 43.13 -40.62
CA THR A 132 -22.39 41.67 -40.52
C THR A 132 -23.79 41.21 -40.09
N SER A 133 -24.05 39.90 -40.23
CA SER A 133 -25.35 39.30 -39.90
C SER A 133 -25.44 38.92 -38.44
N MET A 134 -26.68 38.87 -37.88
CA MET A 134 -26.95 38.33 -36.55
C MET A 134 -26.50 36.89 -36.37
N ILE A 135 -26.47 36.11 -37.46
CA ILE A 135 -26.00 34.72 -37.43
C ILE A 135 -24.54 34.67 -37.03
N LEU A 136 -23.67 35.48 -37.67
CA LEU A 136 -22.25 35.54 -37.34
C LEU A 136 -21.98 36.02 -35.93
N ALA A 137 -22.73 37.04 -35.47
CA ALA A 137 -22.63 37.51 -34.09
C ALA A 137 -23.02 36.44 -33.06
N THR A 138 -24.02 35.63 -33.41
CA THR A 138 -24.43 34.48 -32.53
C THR A 138 -23.41 33.33 -32.57
N GLU A 139 -22.83 33.03 -33.74
CA GLU A 139 -21.76 32.02 -33.86
C GLU A 139 -20.51 32.38 -33.06
N THR A 140 -20.07 33.64 -33.13
CA THR A 140 -18.92 34.10 -32.34
C THR A 140 -19.22 34.14 -30.84
N ALA A 141 -20.46 34.46 -30.40
CA ALA A 141 -20.90 34.36 -29.01
C ALA A 141 -20.86 32.92 -28.51
N ASN A 142 -21.31 31.95 -29.31
CA ASN A 142 -21.20 30.52 -28.96
C ASN A 142 -19.72 30.08 -28.89
N GLY A 143 -18.87 30.53 -29.84
CA GLY A 143 -17.43 30.27 -29.79
C GLY A 143 -16.76 30.81 -28.54
N LEU A 144 -17.15 31.99 -28.06
CA LEU A 144 -16.66 32.55 -26.79
C LEU A 144 -17.13 31.72 -25.58
N LEU A 145 -18.39 31.28 -25.59
CA LEU A 145 -18.91 30.40 -24.55
C LEU A 145 -18.15 29.09 -24.46
N ASP A 146 -17.90 28.45 -25.63
CA ASP A 146 -17.14 27.19 -25.71
C ASP A 146 -15.69 27.39 -25.23
N ALA A 147 -15.05 28.48 -25.63
CA ALA A 147 -13.70 28.83 -25.16
C ALA A 147 -13.65 29.07 -23.64
N THR A 148 -14.65 29.74 -23.08
CA THR A 148 -14.77 29.96 -21.63
C THR A 148 -14.93 28.63 -20.87
N GLN A 149 -15.76 27.74 -21.40
CA GLN A 149 -15.95 26.41 -20.80
C GLN A 149 -14.69 25.57 -20.90
N ALA A 150 -13.98 25.60 -22.06
CA ALA A 150 -12.71 24.89 -22.22
C ALA A 150 -11.66 25.38 -21.23
N HIS A 151 -11.53 26.70 -21.04
CA HIS A 151 -10.62 27.29 -20.07
C HIS A 151 -10.95 26.89 -18.62
N ALA A 152 -12.21 26.94 -18.22
CA ALA A 152 -12.63 26.49 -16.90
C ALA A 152 -12.34 25.01 -16.64
N THR A 153 -12.55 24.17 -17.68
CA THR A 153 -12.26 22.73 -17.62
C THR A 153 -10.76 22.45 -17.50
N ALA A 154 -9.95 23.16 -18.29
CA ALA A 154 -8.49 23.04 -18.24
C ALA A 154 -7.93 23.49 -16.89
N HIS A 155 -8.46 24.59 -16.30
CA HIS A 155 -8.10 25.02 -14.96
C HIS A 155 -8.42 23.96 -13.89
N ALA A 156 -9.60 23.36 -13.93
CA ALA A 156 -9.97 22.28 -13.02
C ALA A 156 -9.07 21.04 -13.19
N ALA A 157 -8.65 20.73 -14.43
CA ALA A 157 -7.73 19.64 -14.71
C ALA A 157 -6.33 19.87 -14.10
N VAL A 158 -5.80 21.11 -14.16
CA VAL A 158 -4.53 21.46 -13.50
C VAL A 158 -4.61 21.29 -11.99
N LEU A 159 -5.69 21.76 -11.35
CA LEU A 159 -5.87 21.60 -9.91
C LEU A 159 -5.94 20.12 -9.52
N THR A 160 -6.69 19.34 -10.28
CA THR A 160 -6.81 17.88 -10.03
C THR A 160 -5.48 17.16 -10.22
N ALA A 161 -4.74 17.47 -11.29
CA ALA A 161 -3.45 16.86 -11.56
C ALA A 161 -2.39 17.26 -10.52
N SER A 162 -2.40 18.52 -10.05
CA SER A 162 -1.50 19.00 -9.01
C SER A 162 -1.76 18.32 -7.66
N ALA A 163 -3.03 18.17 -7.27
CA ALA A 163 -3.42 17.45 -6.07
C ALA A 163 -3.03 15.97 -6.13
N ASN A 164 -3.23 15.32 -7.29
CA ASN A 164 -2.84 13.95 -7.50
C ASN A 164 -1.31 13.76 -7.39
N LEU A 165 -0.52 14.66 -7.99
CA LEU A 165 0.94 14.60 -7.87
C LEU A 165 1.38 14.76 -6.41
N ALA A 166 0.81 15.72 -5.67
CA ALA A 166 1.10 15.92 -4.26
C ALA A 166 0.73 14.70 -3.40
N PHE A 167 -0.38 14.03 -3.72
CA PHE A 167 -0.80 12.78 -3.07
C PHE A 167 0.19 11.64 -3.33
N VAL A 168 0.56 11.41 -4.59
CA VAL A 168 1.51 10.34 -4.97
C VAL A 168 2.91 10.57 -4.38
N MET A 169 3.32 11.85 -4.21
CA MET A 169 4.55 12.21 -3.52
C MET A 169 4.45 12.10 -1.99
N GLY A 170 3.26 11.80 -1.45
CA GLY A 170 3.04 11.70 0.00
C GLY A 170 3.07 13.04 0.73
N GLN A 171 2.86 14.16 0.04
CA GLN A 171 2.79 15.50 0.64
C GLN A 171 1.41 15.83 1.19
N ILE A 172 0.38 15.11 0.76
CA ILE A 172 -1.00 15.23 1.26
C ILE A 172 -1.34 13.91 1.95
N ASP A 173 -1.56 13.95 3.26
CA ASP A 173 -2.11 12.82 3.99
C ASP A 173 -3.65 12.88 3.89
N ALA A 174 -4.28 11.74 3.56
CA ALA A 174 -5.74 11.65 3.43
C ALA A 174 -6.49 12.10 4.71
N ALA A 175 -5.82 12.12 5.85
CA ALA A 175 -6.34 12.61 7.12
C ALA A 175 -6.50 14.14 7.18
N GLN A 176 -5.74 14.91 6.39
CA GLN A 176 -5.82 16.38 6.39
C GLN A 176 -6.97 16.93 5.54
N VAL A 177 -7.43 16.18 4.55
CA VAL A 177 -8.52 16.60 3.64
C VAL A 177 -9.90 16.50 4.29
N LEU A 178 -10.05 15.72 5.37
CA LEU A 178 -11.33 15.49 6.05
C LEU A 178 -11.57 16.42 7.26
N THR A 179 -10.67 17.37 7.55
CA THR A 179 -10.74 18.27 8.72
C THR A 179 -11.05 19.73 8.36
N GLU A 180 -11.29 20.07 7.09
CA GLU A 180 -11.87 21.34 6.61
C GLU A 180 -13.29 21.11 6.06
#